data_9911f2ada5d96491b259f0f9417e7cab
#
_entry.id   9911f2ada5d96491b259f0f9417e7cab
#
_cell.length_a   1.000
_cell.length_b   1.000
_cell.length_c   1.000
_cell.angle_alpha   90.00
_cell.angle_beta   90.00
_cell.angle_gamma   90.00
#
_symmetry.space_group_name_H-M   'P 1'
#
loop_
_entity.id
_entity.type
_entity.pdbx_description
1 polymer ?
#
loop_
_entity_poly.entity_id
_entity_poly.type
_entity_poly.pdbx_seq_one_letter_code
_entity_poly.pdbx_strand_id
1 'polypeptide(L)'
;PRTSDLLNSFDTSAGEKFVWCTFSKDQVDYNFSKPVVLYEFIEIIIFYLSKGITVFRFDAVAFIWKKIGTRCINLDKTHEIVRLFRTLLTYLSPKAILVTETNTPARENVSYFGNANEAHWIYNFSLPPILVYSILSGDSSYLEKLTMSMPPSQLGTSYLNFIASHDGIGLRPAESFLSEDEIDRFIEQMENNGGKVSYRSSNTDTPEPYEINISLYDAMTVAFNKESNLGFERFICIHTIMLSLEGVPALYIHSLFGTKNDHELFEKTGQNRSLNRGKIKYEDIKLLDETKLQTKIFNKLKTLSNIRKRQRAFHPNAVQFTLHLGKNLYGVWRQSLDKKQSIFCISNLTD
;
A
#
# COMPACT_ATOMS: atom_id res chain seq x y z
N PRO A 1 12.22 -9.72 -9.51
CA PRO A 1 13.27 -9.45 -8.51
C PRO A 1 13.95 -8.12 -8.81
N ARG A 2 14.46 -7.45 -7.77
CA ARG A 2 15.24 -6.21 -7.93
C ARG A 2 16.68 -6.49 -8.37
N THR A 3 17.14 -7.71 -8.18
CA THR A 3 18.48 -8.19 -8.55
C THR A 3 18.43 -9.16 -9.71
N SER A 4 19.42 -9.14 -10.59
CA SER A 4 19.56 -10.08 -11.70
C SER A 4 19.89 -11.48 -11.20
N ASP A 5 20.62 -11.62 -10.06
CA ASP A 5 21.07 -12.88 -9.51
C ASP A 5 20.20 -13.32 -8.33
N LEU A 6 19.37 -14.33 -8.57
CA LEU A 6 18.52 -14.94 -7.55
C LEU A 6 19.29 -15.86 -6.60
N LEU A 7 20.40 -16.46 -7.07
CA LEU A 7 21.26 -17.33 -6.28
C LEU A 7 22.51 -16.56 -5.87
N ASN A 8 22.66 -16.37 -4.57
CA ASN A 8 23.82 -15.72 -3.99
C ASN A 8 24.69 -16.74 -3.26
N SER A 9 26.01 -16.61 -3.39
CA SER A 9 26.99 -17.44 -2.74
C SER A 9 27.21 -16.98 -1.29
N PHE A 10 27.29 -17.96 -0.38
CA PHE A 10 27.59 -17.80 1.04
C PHE A 10 28.63 -18.84 1.48
N ASP A 11 29.68 -18.40 2.17
CA ASP A 11 30.64 -19.26 2.84
C ASP A 11 30.03 -19.83 4.12
N THR A 12 29.99 -21.14 4.23
CA THR A 12 29.49 -21.85 5.41
C THR A 12 30.55 -22.81 5.95
N SER A 13 30.33 -23.32 7.17
CA SER A 13 31.21 -24.39 7.74
C SER A 13 31.25 -25.67 6.89
N ALA A 14 30.28 -25.86 5.99
CA ALA A 14 30.19 -26.98 5.06
C ALA A 14 30.62 -26.59 3.61
N GLY A 15 31.41 -25.53 3.46
CA GLY A 15 31.85 -24.96 2.18
C GLY A 15 30.88 -23.93 1.59
N GLU A 16 31.21 -23.50 0.37
CA GLU A 16 30.37 -22.54 -0.36
C GLU A 16 28.99 -23.13 -0.69
N LYS A 17 27.94 -22.36 -0.40
CA LYS A 17 26.53 -22.69 -0.70
C LYS A 17 25.84 -21.57 -1.45
N PHE A 18 25.02 -21.95 -2.41
CA PHE A 18 24.16 -21.01 -3.15
C PHE A 18 22.78 -20.99 -2.53
N VAL A 19 22.31 -19.78 -2.20
CA VAL A 19 21.04 -19.56 -1.51
C VAL A 19 20.16 -18.64 -2.34
N TRP A 20 18.89 -18.95 -2.40
CA TRP A 20 17.90 -18.12 -3.10
C TRP A 20 17.61 -16.85 -2.31
N CYS A 21 17.73 -15.70 -2.98
CA CYS A 21 17.48 -14.37 -2.43
C CYS A 21 16.66 -13.58 -3.45
N THR A 22 15.33 -13.49 -3.26
CA THR A 22 14.44 -12.81 -4.22
C THR A 22 14.67 -11.30 -4.26
N PHE A 23 15.03 -10.68 -3.14
CA PHE A 23 15.10 -9.22 -3.02
C PHE A 23 16.53 -8.70 -2.91
N SER A 24 17.31 -9.23 -1.98
CA SER A 24 18.70 -8.82 -1.76
C SER A 24 19.50 -9.95 -1.10
N LYS A 25 20.83 -9.88 -1.16
CA LYS A 25 21.73 -10.91 -0.64
C LYS A 25 21.54 -11.16 0.87
N ASP A 26 21.14 -10.17 1.63
CA ASP A 26 20.89 -10.23 3.07
C ASP A 26 19.48 -10.71 3.43
N GLN A 27 18.62 -10.98 2.43
CA GLN A 27 17.25 -11.47 2.60
C GLN A 27 17.10 -12.86 1.97
N VAL A 28 17.46 -13.87 2.74
CA VAL A 28 17.39 -15.28 2.30
C VAL A 28 15.94 -15.75 2.27
N ASP A 29 15.53 -16.41 1.17
CA ASP A 29 14.21 -17.00 1.05
C ASP A 29 14.15 -18.38 1.69
N TYR A 30 13.16 -18.63 2.52
CA TYR A 30 12.92 -19.95 3.11
C TYR A 30 12.32 -20.93 2.10
N ASN A 31 12.70 -22.22 2.21
CA ASN A 31 12.17 -23.26 1.36
C ASN A 31 10.88 -23.86 1.94
N PHE A 32 9.75 -23.30 1.59
CA PHE A 32 8.42 -23.75 2.04
C PHE A 32 7.99 -25.13 1.50
N SER A 33 8.77 -25.76 0.61
CA SER A 33 8.54 -27.16 0.26
C SER A 33 8.92 -28.14 1.38
N LYS A 34 9.64 -27.66 2.40
CA LYS A 34 10.05 -28.45 3.56
C LYS A 34 9.04 -28.24 4.70
N PRO A 35 8.37 -29.32 5.17
CA PRO A 35 7.39 -29.22 6.25
C PRO A 35 7.94 -28.56 7.52
N VAL A 36 9.20 -28.75 7.84
CA VAL A 36 9.85 -28.15 9.02
C VAL A 36 9.76 -26.61 8.98
N VAL A 37 9.91 -26.01 7.79
CA VAL A 37 9.76 -24.54 7.65
C VAL A 37 8.33 -24.09 7.96
N LEU A 38 7.32 -24.84 7.52
CA LEU A 38 5.92 -24.53 7.86
C LEU A 38 5.68 -24.64 9.38
N TYR A 39 6.23 -25.67 10.04
CA TYR A 39 6.11 -25.81 11.50
C TYR A 39 6.73 -24.63 12.24
N GLU A 40 7.94 -24.21 11.86
CA GLU A 40 8.59 -23.03 12.44
C GLU A 40 7.73 -21.76 12.31
N PHE A 41 7.16 -21.52 11.13
CA PHE A 41 6.27 -20.38 10.92
C PHE A 41 4.97 -20.47 11.73
N ILE A 42 4.42 -21.68 11.91
CA ILE A 42 3.25 -21.91 12.77
C ILE A 42 3.59 -21.58 14.22
N GLU A 43 4.74 -22.03 14.71
CA GLU A 43 5.20 -21.74 16.09
C GLU A 43 5.43 -20.24 16.30
N ILE A 44 6.01 -19.52 15.32
CA ILE A 44 6.15 -18.07 15.34
C ILE A 44 4.78 -17.39 15.46
N ILE A 45 3.78 -17.84 14.70
CA ILE A 45 2.42 -17.29 14.77
C ILE A 45 1.81 -17.54 16.16
N ILE A 46 1.94 -18.77 16.70
CA ILE A 46 1.45 -19.13 18.04
C ILE A 46 2.15 -18.28 19.11
N PHE A 47 3.46 -18.09 18.99
CA PHE A 47 4.22 -17.23 19.89
C PHE A 47 3.65 -15.80 19.90
N TYR A 48 3.44 -15.18 18.75
CA TYR A 48 2.89 -13.83 18.67
C TYR A 48 1.42 -13.76 19.16
N LEU A 49 0.60 -14.77 18.88
CA LEU A 49 -0.75 -14.87 19.44
C LEU A 49 -0.71 -14.90 20.97
N SER A 50 0.25 -15.64 21.57
CA SER A 50 0.43 -15.69 23.04
C SER A 50 0.83 -14.35 23.65
N LYS A 51 1.38 -13.43 22.84
CA LYS A 51 1.70 -12.05 23.23
C LYS A 51 0.56 -11.06 22.97
N GLY A 52 -0.60 -11.54 22.51
CA GLY A 52 -1.78 -10.71 22.24
C GLY A 52 -1.79 -10.06 20.85
N ILE A 53 -0.87 -10.43 19.96
CA ILE A 53 -0.89 -9.96 18.58
C ILE A 53 -2.02 -10.67 17.82
N THR A 54 -2.86 -9.89 17.14
CA THR A 54 -4.03 -10.41 16.42
C THR A 54 -4.07 -10.01 14.95
N VAL A 55 -3.13 -9.20 14.48
CA VAL A 55 -3.02 -8.82 13.06
C VAL A 55 -1.65 -9.25 12.55
N PHE A 56 -1.64 -10.13 11.55
CA PHE A 56 -0.45 -10.71 10.95
C PHE A 56 -0.33 -10.24 9.51
N ARG A 57 0.72 -9.48 9.21
CA ARG A 57 1.07 -9.06 7.85
C ARG A 57 2.11 -10.04 7.29
N PHE A 58 1.73 -10.72 6.22
CA PHE A 58 2.62 -11.59 5.47
C PHE A 58 3.27 -10.79 4.34
N ASP A 59 4.53 -10.44 4.58
CA ASP A 59 5.36 -9.66 3.67
C ASP A 59 5.72 -10.46 2.43
N ALA A 60 5.60 -9.85 1.26
CA ALA A 60 6.01 -10.42 -0.03
C ALA A 60 5.53 -11.87 -0.26
N VAL A 61 4.37 -12.24 0.27
CA VAL A 61 3.88 -13.63 0.31
C VAL A 61 3.72 -14.25 -1.09
N ALA A 62 3.56 -13.44 -2.13
CA ALA A 62 3.48 -13.89 -3.51
C ALA A 62 4.68 -14.76 -3.94
N PHE A 63 5.83 -14.57 -3.31
CA PHE A 63 7.09 -15.25 -3.64
C PHE A 63 7.41 -16.45 -2.74
N ILE A 64 6.51 -16.85 -1.84
CA ILE A 64 6.80 -17.85 -0.80
C ILE A 64 7.15 -19.24 -1.37
N TRP A 65 6.53 -19.63 -2.50
CA TRP A 65 6.80 -20.91 -3.16
C TRP A 65 7.70 -20.76 -4.37
N LYS A 66 8.71 -21.64 -4.45
CA LYS A 66 9.67 -21.69 -5.57
C LYS A 66 9.47 -22.95 -6.38
N LYS A 67 9.43 -22.81 -7.71
CA LYS A 67 9.41 -23.94 -8.65
C LYS A 67 10.20 -23.55 -9.90
N ILE A 68 11.31 -24.24 -10.14
CA ILE A 68 12.15 -24.03 -11.32
C ILE A 68 11.32 -24.19 -12.59
N GLY A 69 11.56 -23.34 -13.59
CA GLY A 69 10.79 -23.30 -14.83
C GLY A 69 9.48 -22.52 -14.75
N THR A 70 9.21 -21.84 -13.62
CA THR A 70 8.08 -20.94 -13.45
C THR A 70 8.53 -19.52 -13.10
N ARG A 71 7.61 -18.57 -13.08
CA ARG A 71 7.88 -17.19 -12.61
C ARG A 71 8.16 -17.09 -11.11
N CYS A 72 7.95 -18.16 -10.33
CA CYS A 72 8.10 -18.21 -8.87
C CYS A 72 7.31 -17.09 -8.12
N ILE A 73 6.16 -16.71 -8.65
CA ILE A 73 5.26 -15.71 -8.08
C ILE A 73 3.81 -16.16 -8.26
N ASN A 74 2.97 -15.96 -7.25
CA ASN A 74 1.54 -16.30 -7.25
C ASN A 74 1.24 -17.75 -7.68
N LEU A 75 2.07 -18.70 -7.27
CA LEU A 75 1.87 -20.11 -7.61
C LEU A 75 0.74 -20.72 -6.74
N ASP A 76 0.06 -21.75 -7.25
CA ASP A 76 -1.02 -22.44 -6.53
C ASP A 76 -0.62 -22.87 -5.11
N LYS A 77 0.63 -23.33 -4.95
CA LYS A 77 1.18 -23.69 -3.62
C LYS A 77 1.33 -22.49 -2.68
N THR A 78 1.55 -21.31 -3.21
CA THR A 78 1.52 -20.07 -2.40
C THR A 78 0.13 -19.85 -1.81
N HIS A 79 -0.91 -19.96 -2.63
CA HIS A 79 -2.30 -19.83 -2.20
C HIS A 79 -2.69 -20.93 -1.20
N GLU A 80 -2.25 -22.18 -1.39
CA GLU A 80 -2.47 -23.27 -0.43
C GLU A 80 -1.86 -22.95 0.95
N ILE A 81 -0.65 -22.39 1.00
CA ILE A 81 0.00 -21.99 2.24
C ILE A 81 -0.78 -20.85 2.93
N VAL A 82 -1.22 -19.86 2.16
CA VAL A 82 -2.04 -18.77 2.71
C VAL A 82 -3.35 -19.31 3.30
N ARG A 83 -4.01 -20.24 2.61
CA ARG A 83 -5.21 -20.94 3.13
C ARG A 83 -4.93 -21.72 4.40
N LEU A 84 -3.79 -22.40 4.47
CA LEU A 84 -3.38 -23.13 5.68
C LEU A 84 -3.25 -22.17 6.87
N PHE A 85 -2.50 -21.09 6.71
CA PHE A 85 -2.33 -20.09 7.77
C PHE A 85 -3.65 -19.41 8.15
N ARG A 86 -4.52 -19.13 7.16
CA ARG A 86 -5.87 -18.60 7.43
C ARG A 86 -6.68 -19.56 8.29
N THR A 87 -6.68 -20.84 7.95
CA THR A 87 -7.42 -21.88 8.68
C THR A 87 -6.90 -22.00 10.11
N LEU A 88 -5.57 -22.07 10.30
CA LEU A 88 -4.94 -22.14 11.60
C LEU A 88 -5.27 -20.92 12.46
N LEU A 89 -5.13 -19.71 11.92
CA LEU A 89 -5.46 -18.48 12.62
C LEU A 89 -6.92 -18.44 13.04
N THR A 90 -7.83 -18.83 12.16
CA THR A 90 -9.27 -18.86 12.48
C THR A 90 -9.59 -19.83 13.60
N TYR A 91 -8.90 -20.99 13.64
CA TYR A 91 -9.07 -22.00 14.70
C TYR A 91 -8.46 -21.54 16.02
N LEU A 92 -7.23 -21.02 16.01
CA LEU A 92 -6.49 -20.62 17.22
C LEU A 92 -7.01 -19.31 17.83
N SER A 93 -7.41 -18.38 16.99
CA SER A 93 -7.90 -17.06 17.40
C SER A 93 -8.87 -16.49 16.37
N PRO A 94 -10.20 -16.69 16.53
CA PRO A 94 -11.21 -16.22 15.59
C PRO A 94 -11.22 -14.71 15.32
N LYS A 95 -10.52 -13.94 16.16
CA LYS A 95 -10.36 -12.48 15.99
C LYS A 95 -9.08 -12.11 15.24
N ALA A 96 -8.23 -13.09 14.95
CA ALA A 96 -6.98 -12.83 14.24
C ALA A 96 -7.23 -12.50 12.77
N ILE A 97 -6.47 -11.56 12.26
CA ILE A 97 -6.54 -11.05 10.89
C ILE A 97 -5.24 -11.36 10.16
N LEU A 98 -5.36 -12.02 9.03
CA LEU A 98 -4.27 -12.26 8.09
C LEU A 98 -4.31 -11.19 7.00
N VAL A 99 -3.21 -10.48 6.84
CA VAL A 99 -3.03 -9.45 5.80
C VAL A 99 -1.94 -9.92 4.85
N THR A 100 -2.23 -10.01 3.56
CA THR A 100 -1.22 -10.32 2.55
C THR A 100 -0.70 -9.05 1.89
N GLU A 101 0.63 -8.95 1.81
CA GLU A 101 1.33 -7.91 1.07
C GLU A 101 1.81 -8.51 -0.26
N THR A 102 1.19 -8.07 -1.36
CA THR A 102 1.47 -8.54 -2.71
C THR A 102 1.40 -7.36 -3.69
N ASN A 103 2.57 -6.74 -3.94
CA ASN A 103 2.68 -5.64 -4.92
C ASN A 103 2.69 -6.19 -6.35
N THR A 104 1.54 -6.66 -6.78
CA THR A 104 1.27 -7.27 -8.10
C THR A 104 0.11 -6.55 -8.78
N PRO A 105 -0.13 -6.76 -10.08
CA PRO A 105 -1.30 -6.21 -10.75
C PRO A 105 -2.61 -6.51 -10.00
N ALA A 106 -3.58 -5.61 -10.07
CA ALA A 106 -4.81 -5.66 -9.28
C ALA A 106 -5.52 -7.03 -9.33
N ARG A 107 -5.61 -7.65 -10.51
CA ARG A 107 -6.23 -8.96 -10.70
C ARG A 107 -5.53 -10.09 -9.93
N GLU A 108 -4.18 -10.08 -9.92
CA GLU A 108 -3.39 -11.05 -9.19
C GLU A 108 -3.50 -10.82 -7.67
N ASN A 109 -3.50 -9.57 -7.24
CA ASN A 109 -3.64 -9.20 -5.84
C ASN A 109 -5.00 -9.61 -5.26
N VAL A 110 -6.09 -9.38 -6.00
CA VAL A 110 -7.46 -9.76 -5.59
C VAL A 110 -7.61 -11.28 -5.42
N SER A 111 -6.83 -12.10 -6.14
CA SER A 111 -6.88 -13.56 -6.01
C SER A 111 -6.56 -14.05 -4.59
N TYR A 112 -5.86 -13.26 -3.78
CA TYR A 112 -5.56 -13.58 -2.38
C TYR A 112 -6.76 -13.46 -1.42
N PHE A 113 -7.91 -13.02 -1.87
CA PHE A 113 -9.15 -13.24 -1.14
C PHE A 113 -9.60 -14.71 -1.20
N GLY A 114 -9.22 -15.42 -2.27
CA GLY A 114 -9.75 -16.75 -2.57
C GLY A 114 -11.29 -16.73 -2.61
N ASN A 115 -11.93 -17.71 -1.98
CA ASN A 115 -13.35 -17.72 -1.69
C ASN A 115 -13.63 -17.27 -0.24
N ALA A 116 -13.08 -16.13 0.18
CA ALA A 116 -13.04 -15.65 1.56
C ALA A 116 -12.30 -16.59 2.53
N ASN A 117 -11.40 -17.43 2.02
CA ASN A 117 -10.68 -18.46 2.76
C ASN A 117 -9.14 -18.31 2.71
N GLU A 118 -8.66 -17.21 2.13
CA GLU A 118 -7.24 -16.83 2.13
C GLU A 118 -7.02 -15.60 3.01
N ALA A 119 -6.55 -14.46 2.47
CA ALA A 119 -6.37 -13.26 3.26
C ALA A 119 -7.71 -12.71 3.81
N HIS A 120 -7.67 -12.19 5.03
CA HIS A 120 -8.74 -11.34 5.54
C HIS A 120 -8.67 -9.96 4.89
N TRP A 121 -7.46 -9.40 4.80
CA TRP A 121 -7.23 -8.13 4.15
C TRP A 121 -6.12 -8.25 3.11
N ILE A 122 -6.30 -7.56 1.99
CA ILE A 122 -5.29 -7.39 0.96
C ILE A 122 -4.98 -5.90 0.81
N TYR A 123 -3.71 -5.57 0.58
CA TYR A 123 -3.31 -4.19 0.28
C TYR A 123 -3.90 -3.70 -1.03
N ASN A 124 -4.45 -2.51 -1.07
CA ASN A 124 -4.89 -1.85 -2.31
C ASN A 124 -3.73 -1.08 -2.94
N PHE A 125 -2.82 -1.81 -3.59
CA PHE A 125 -1.61 -1.23 -4.19
C PHE A 125 -1.89 -0.30 -5.40
N SER A 126 -3.04 -0.43 -6.04
CA SER A 126 -3.40 0.47 -7.15
C SER A 126 -3.86 1.85 -6.65
N LEU A 127 -4.31 1.94 -5.40
CA LEU A 127 -4.85 3.19 -4.86
C LEU A 127 -3.81 4.32 -4.78
N PRO A 128 -2.60 4.13 -4.21
CA PRO A 128 -1.63 5.20 -4.08
C PRO A 128 -1.30 5.91 -5.39
N PRO A 129 -0.80 5.23 -6.45
CA PRO A 129 -0.43 5.91 -7.69
C PRO A 129 -1.63 6.56 -8.39
N ILE A 130 -2.78 5.88 -8.45
CA ILE A 130 -3.94 6.39 -9.17
C ILE A 130 -4.59 7.58 -8.45
N LEU A 131 -4.67 7.53 -7.13
CA LEU A 131 -5.25 8.63 -6.37
C LEU A 131 -4.34 9.86 -6.37
N VAL A 132 -3.02 9.67 -6.24
CA VAL A 132 -2.05 10.77 -6.37
C VAL A 132 -2.15 11.39 -7.76
N TYR A 133 -2.13 10.57 -8.82
CA TYR A 133 -2.24 11.04 -10.20
C TYR A 133 -3.55 11.81 -10.45
N SER A 134 -4.69 11.28 -9.96
CA SER A 134 -6.01 11.93 -10.11
C SER A 134 -6.05 13.31 -9.46
N ILE A 135 -5.50 13.45 -8.26
CA ILE A 135 -5.42 14.75 -7.56
C ILE A 135 -4.53 15.73 -8.34
N LEU A 136 -3.36 15.28 -8.80
CA LEU A 136 -2.41 16.17 -9.50
C LEU A 136 -2.89 16.58 -10.89
N SER A 137 -3.62 15.71 -11.57
CA SER A 137 -4.21 16.00 -12.88
C SER A 137 -5.51 16.79 -12.79
N GLY A 138 -6.20 16.77 -11.64
CA GLY A 138 -7.56 17.30 -11.50
C GLY A 138 -8.60 16.48 -12.26
N ASP A 139 -8.30 15.20 -12.59
CA ASP A 139 -9.19 14.32 -13.37
C ASP A 139 -9.58 13.08 -12.55
N SER A 140 -10.86 13.00 -12.19
CA SER A 140 -11.42 11.89 -11.40
C SER A 140 -11.59 10.59 -12.19
N SER A 141 -11.52 10.64 -13.51
CA SER A 141 -11.81 9.48 -14.38
C SER A 141 -10.89 8.27 -14.11
N TYR A 142 -9.66 8.52 -13.73
CA TYR A 142 -8.71 7.45 -13.36
C TYR A 142 -9.12 6.75 -12.06
N LEU A 143 -9.54 7.53 -11.05
CA LEU A 143 -10.00 7.00 -9.78
C LEU A 143 -11.36 6.32 -9.90
N GLU A 144 -12.26 6.87 -10.73
CA GLU A 144 -13.54 6.21 -11.08
C GLU A 144 -13.28 4.85 -11.74
N LYS A 145 -12.39 4.79 -12.75
CA LYS A 145 -12.01 3.56 -13.41
C LYS A 145 -11.44 2.53 -12.43
N LEU A 146 -10.58 2.95 -11.50
CA LEU A 146 -10.05 2.08 -10.45
C LEU A 146 -11.19 1.53 -9.58
N THR A 147 -12.00 2.42 -8.97
CA THR A 147 -13.02 1.99 -8.01
C THR A 147 -14.12 1.14 -8.64
N MET A 148 -14.44 1.37 -9.92
CA MET A 148 -15.40 0.54 -10.67
C MET A 148 -14.82 -0.81 -11.09
N SER A 149 -13.50 -0.94 -11.25
CA SER A 149 -12.84 -2.19 -11.61
C SER A 149 -12.61 -3.13 -10.42
N MET A 150 -12.69 -2.60 -9.20
CA MET A 150 -12.48 -3.39 -7.99
C MET A 150 -13.74 -4.18 -7.63
N PRO A 151 -13.66 -5.52 -7.53
CA PRO A 151 -14.80 -6.30 -7.05
C PRO A 151 -15.09 -5.95 -5.58
N PRO A 152 -16.36 -5.87 -5.15
CA PRO A 152 -16.69 -5.66 -3.76
C PRO A 152 -16.13 -6.78 -2.88
N SER A 153 -15.61 -6.44 -1.71
CA SER A 153 -15.08 -7.41 -0.77
C SER A 153 -16.21 -8.28 -0.19
N GLN A 154 -15.95 -9.58 -0.05
CA GLN A 154 -16.90 -10.48 0.60
C GLN A 154 -16.90 -10.24 2.11
N LEU A 155 -18.00 -10.60 2.78
CA LEU A 155 -18.09 -10.49 4.24
C LEU A 155 -16.95 -11.28 4.91
N GLY A 156 -16.23 -10.63 5.80
CA GLY A 156 -15.04 -11.19 6.46
C GLY A 156 -13.73 -10.97 5.71
N THR A 157 -13.79 -10.36 4.52
CA THR A 157 -12.61 -9.87 3.80
C THR A 157 -12.66 -8.36 3.61
N SER A 158 -11.55 -7.72 3.29
CA SER A 158 -11.53 -6.27 3.05
C SER A 158 -10.26 -5.81 2.32
N TYR A 159 -10.37 -4.71 1.61
CA TYR A 159 -9.20 -3.97 1.14
C TYR A 159 -8.57 -3.19 2.29
N LEU A 160 -7.25 -3.21 2.37
CA LEU A 160 -6.47 -2.29 3.20
C LEU A 160 -6.06 -1.11 2.32
N ASN A 161 -6.79 -0.01 2.42
CA ASN A 161 -6.55 1.20 1.65
C ASN A 161 -5.44 2.02 2.29
N PHE A 162 -4.42 2.34 1.54
CA PHE A 162 -3.33 3.21 1.96
C PHE A 162 -2.94 4.12 0.79
N ILE A 163 -2.30 5.23 1.09
CA ILE A 163 -1.84 6.20 0.09
C ILE A 163 -0.35 6.55 0.26
N ALA A 164 0.23 6.13 1.37
CA ALA A 164 1.66 6.19 1.65
C ALA A 164 2.03 5.07 2.61
N SER A 165 3.27 4.63 2.54
CA SER A 165 3.86 3.63 3.43
C SER A 165 5.36 3.89 3.64
N HIS A 166 6.04 2.97 4.34
CA HIS A 166 7.50 2.96 4.45
C HIS A 166 8.21 2.58 3.13
N ASP A 167 7.49 2.06 2.17
CA ASP A 167 7.92 1.91 0.78
C ASP A 167 7.56 3.16 -0.02
N GLY A 168 7.93 3.20 -1.29
CA GLY A 168 7.48 4.27 -2.18
C GLY A 168 6.13 3.96 -2.84
N ILE A 169 5.73 4.81 -3.77
CA ILE A 169 4.55 4.62 -4.61
C ILE A 169 4.92 3.64 -5.71
N GLY A 170 4.34 2.45 -5.69
CA GLY A 170 4.56 1.41 -6.70
C GLY A 170 3.94 1.79 -8.04
N LEU A 171 4.71 1.70 -9.13
CA LEU A 171 4.22 2.06 -10.48
C LEU A 171 3.54 0.88 -11.20
N ARG A 172 3.98 -0.34 -10.95
CA ARG A 172 3.42 -1.54 -11.60
C ARG A 172 1.89 -1.67 -11.47
N PRO A 173 1.26 -1.38 -10.30
CA PRO A 173 -0.19 -1.40 -10.19
C PRO A 173 -0.90 -0.31 -10.97
N ALA A 174 -0.19 0.74 -11.42
CA ALA A 174 -0.75 1.83 -12.23
C ALA A 174 -0.77 1.51 -13.74
N GLU A 175 0.08 0.59 -14.21
CA GLU A 175 0.23 0.24 -15.65
C GLU A 175 -1.09 -0.18 -16.32
N SER A 176 -2.08 -0.66 -15.55
CA SER A 176 -3.42 -1.00 -16.08
C SER A 176 -4.35 0.20 -16.21
N PHE A 177 -3.98 1.35 -15.71
CA PHE A 177 -4.83 2.54 -15.61
C PHE A 177 -4.24 3.76 -16.32
N LEU A 178 -2.91 3.89 -16.35
CA LEU A 178 -2.17 4.98 -16.96
C LEU A 178 -1.42 4.47 -18.19
N SER A 179 -1.33 5.29 -19.23
CA SER A 179 -0.46 5.07 -20.37
C SER A 179 1.01 5.30 -20.00
N GLU A 180 1.94 4.89 -20.87
CA GLU A 180 3.37 5.13 -20.67
C GLU A 180 3.67 6.63 -20.54
N ASP A 181 3.12 7.47 -21.43
CA ASP A 181 3.29 8.94 -21.37
C ASP A 181 2.75 9.54 -20.05
N GLU A 182 1.66 8.99 -19.51
CA GLU A 182 1.09 9.43 -18.23
C GLU A 182 1.96 9.00 -17.06
N ILE A 183 2.56 7.82 -17.12
CA ILE A 183 3.53 7.33 -16.11
C ILE A 183 4.79 8.20 -16.15
N ASP A 184 5.33 8.51 -17.32
CA ASP A 184 6.51 9.36 -17.47
C ASP A 184 6.25 10.77 -16.93
N ARG A 185 5.11 11.35 -17.26
CA ARG A 185 4.68 12.64 -16.73
C ARG A 185 4.52 12.60 -15.21
N PHE A 186 4.01 11.50 -14.67
CA PHE A 186 3.87 11.31 -13.23
C PHE A 186 5.22 11.26 -12.54
N ILE A 187 6.17 10.51 -13.11
CA ILE A 187 7.55 10.42 -12.64
C ILE A 187 8.19 11.80 -12.63
N GLU A 188 8.16 12.52 -13.77
CA GLU A 188 8.73 13.86 -13.88
C GLU A 188 8.18 14.82 -12.81
N GLN A 189 6.87 14.81 -12.60
CA GLN A 189 6.26 15.66 -11.56
C GLN A 189 6.73 15.28 -10.15
N MET A 190 6.85 14.00 -9.86
CA MET A 190 7.33 13.56 -8.54
C MET A 190 8.80 13.92 -8.31
N GLU A 191 9.65 13.83 -9.34
CA GLU A 191 11.06 14.28 -9.27
C GLU A 191 11.14 15.79 -9.09
N ASN A 192 10.32 16.57 -9.79
CA ASN A 192 10.20 18.02 -9.60
C ASN A 192 9.75 18.39 -8.18
N ASN A 193 8.93 17.55 -7.55
CA ASN A 193 8.52 17.70 -6.14
C ASN A 193 9.58 17.15 -5.14
N GLY A 194 10.78 16.81 -5.61
CA GLY A 194 11.90 16.37 -4.78
C GLY A 194 11.96 14.87 -4.51
N GLY A 195 11.18 14.08 -5.21
CA GLY A 195 11.21 12.61 -5.14
C GLY A 195 12.38 11.98 -5.88
N LYS A 196 12.51 10.66 -5.76
CA LYS A 196 13.48 9.83 -6.47
C LYS A 196 12.81 8.57 -7.00
N VAL A 197 13.23 8.10 -8.15
CA VAL A 197 12.72 6.89 -8.79
C VAL A 197 13.68 5.73 -8.59
N SER A 198 13.15 4.61 -8.18
CA SER A 198 13.86 3.33 -8.13
C SER A 198 13.49 2.50 -9.35
N TYR A 199 14.50 1.87 -9.96
CA TYR A 199 14.35 1.06 -11.16
C TYR A 199 14.52 -0.42 -10.87
N ARG A 200 13.92 -1.28 -11.68
CA ARG A 200 14.10 -2.73 -11.67
C ARG A 200 14.78 -3.20 -12.96
N SER A 201 15.49 -4.30 -12.89
CA SER A 201 15.94 -5.01 -14.09
C SER A 201 14.73 -5.54 -14.86
N SER A 202 14.68 -5.32 -16.16
CA SER A 202 13.70 -5.90 -17.06
C SER A 202 14.35 -6.99 -17.93
N ASN A 203 13.57 -7.65 -18.75
CA ASN A 203 14.08 -8.57 -19.79
C ASN A 203 14.69 -7.81 -20.97
N THR A 204 14.59 -6.49 -20.97
CA THR A 204 15.21 -5.57 -21.92
C THR A 204 16.45 -4.95 -21.31
N ASP A 205 17.38 -4.44 -22.13
CA ASP A 205 18.60 -3.78 -21.66
C ASP A 205 18.34 -2.45 -20.91
N THR A 206 17.10 -1.95 -20.92
CA THR A 206 16.72 -0.70 -20.26
C THR A 206 16.03 -0.99 -18.93
N PRO A 207 16.50 -0.39 -17.82
CA PRO A 207 15.81 -0.51 -16.53
C PRO A 207 14.41 0.11 -16.57
N GLU A 208 13.43 -0.58 -16.00
CA GLU A 208 12.05 -0.08 -15.92
C GLU A 208 11.80 0.64 -14.57
N PRO A 209 11.08 1.78 -14.56
CA PRO A 209 10.72 2.44 -13.32
C PRO A 209 9.80 1.52 -12.48
N TYR A 210 10.10 1.43 -11.20
CA TYR A 210 9.43 0.48 -10.31
C TYR A 210 8.68 1.17 -9.16
N GLU A 211 9.31 2.17 -8.54
CA GLU A 211 8.82 2.79 -7.31
C GLU A 211 9.26 4.25 -7.24
N ILE A 212 8.35 5.14 -6.91
CA ILE A 212 8.64 6.55 -6.63
C ILE A 212 8.77 6.73 -5.12
N ASN A 213 9.92 7.19 -4.66
CA ASN A 213 10.20 7.47 -3.26
C ASN A 213 10.06 8.97 -2.99
N ILE A 214 9.03 9.34 -2.29
CA ILE A 214 8.68 10.72 -1.95
C ILE A 214 7.79 10.72 -0.71
N SER A 215 7.88 11.76 0.13
CA SER A 215 6.87 11.98 1.16
C SER A 215 5.53 12.36 0.51
N LEU A 216 4.42 11.88 1.06
CA LEU A 216 3.12 12.19 0.48
C LEU A 216 2.81 13.70 0.54
N TYR A 217 3.33 14.40 1.55
CA TYR A 217 3.12 15.85 1.65
C TYR A 217 3.81 16.58 0.48
N ASP A 218 5.09 16.28 0.22
CA ASP A 218 5.81 16.90 -0.88
C ASP A 218 5.22 16.49 -2.24
N ALA A 219 4.74 15.24 -2.38
CA ALA A 219 4.04 14.80 -3.59
C ALA A 219 2.81 15.68 -3.92
N MET A 220 2.17 16.28 -2.91
CA MET A 220 0.97 17.12 -3.07
C MET A 220 1.27 18.62 -3.23
N THR A 221 2.52 19.07 -3.10
CA THR A 221 2.84 20.50 -3.08
C THR A 221 2.59 21.19 -4.41
N VAL A 222 2.96 20.56 -5.52
CA VAL A 222 2.79 21.11 -6.87
C VAL A 222 2.03 20.10 -7.74
N ALA A 223 0.97 20.53 -8.40
CA ALA A 223 0.20 19.75 -9.35
C ALA A 223 0.70 19.95 -10.80
N PHE A 224 0.25 19.12 -11.72
CA PHE A 224 0.61 19.24 -13.14
C PHE A 224 0.31 20.64 -13.69
N ASN A 225 1.34 21.30 -14.20
CA ASN A 225 1.24 22.62 -14.87
C ASN A 225 0.53 23.70 -14.06
N LYS A 226 0.61 23.66 -12.72
CA LYS A 226 -0.07 24.63 -11.86
C LYS A 226 0.86 25.14 -10.76
N GLU A 227 1.02 26.45 -10.72
CA GLU A 227 1.58 27.15 -9.58
C GLU A 227 0.44 27.50 -8.62
N SER A 228 0.10 26.59 -7.70
CA SER A 228 -0.90 26.85 -6.69
C SER A 228 -0.42 26.44 -5.31
N ASN A 229 -0.72 27.25 -4.30
CA ASN A 229 -0.37 26.99 -2.90
C ASN A 229 -1.35 26.04 -2.19
N LEU A 230 -1.99 25.12 -2.94
CA LEU A 230 -3.00 24.19 -2.42
C LEU A 230 -2.43 22.84 -1.92
N GLY A 231 -1.16 22.78 -1.57
CA GLY A 231 -0.53 21.54 -1.09
C GLY A 231 -1.18 20.95 0.15
N PHE A 232 -1.60 21.80 1.10
CA PHE A 232 -2.31 21.35 2.29
C PHE A 232 -3.71 20.83 1.93
N GLU A 233 -4.45 21.53 1.09
CA GLU A 233 -5.80 21.16 0.67
C GLU A 233 -5.80 19.85 -0.11
N ARG A 234 -4.88 19.67 -1.05
CA ARG A 234 -4.68 18.40 -1.78
C ARG A 234 -4.30 17.26 -0.84
N PHE A 235 -3.42 17.54 0.13
CA PHE A 235 -3.03 16.54 1.12
C PHE A 235 -4.21 16.10 2.01
N ILE A 236 -5.09 17.00 2.41
CA ILE A 236 -6.30 16.66 3.15
C ILE A 236 -7.33 15.98 2.24
N CYS A 237 -7.49 16.45 1.00
CA CYS A 237 -8.40 15.87 0.03
C CYS A 237 -8.08 14.39 -0.25
N ILE A 238 -6.81 14.06 -0.52
CA ILE A 238 -6.38 12.67 -0.79
C ILE A 238 -6.69 11.74 0.38
N HIS A 239 -6.50 12.19 1.62
CA HIS A 239 -6.86 11.43 2.82
C HIS A 239 -8.37 11.30 2.98
N THR A 240 -9.12 12.36 2.68
CA THR A 240 -10.60 12.35 2.77
C THR A 240 -11.17 11.33 1.79
N ILE A 241 -10.65 11.28 0.56
CA ILE A 241 -11.04 10.29 -0.43
C ILE A 241 -10.73 8.88 0.08
N MET A 242 -9.50 8.61 0.50
CA MET A 242 -9.13 7.29 1.05
C MET A 242 -10.05 6.88 2.21
N LEU A 243 -10.36 7.80 3.11
CA LEU A 243 -11.25 7.57 4.24
C LEU A 243 -12.71 7.36 3.83
N SER A 244 -13.13 7.76 2.64
CA SER A 244 -14.49 7.54 2.13
C SER A 244 -14.69 6.17 1.49
N LEU A 245 -13.61 5.51 1.04
CA LEU A 245 -13.69 4.27 0.28
C LEU A 245 -14.13 3.07 1.13
N GLU A 246 -14.67 2.06 0.43
CA GLU A 246 -14.86 0.69 0.95
C GLU A 246 -13.52 0.14 1.43
N GLY A 247 -13.53 -0.55 2.56
CA GLY A 247 -12.33 -1.15 3.12
C GLY A 247 -11.85 -0.51 4.42
N VAL A 248 -10.68 -0.92 4.87
CA VAL A 248 -10.01 -0.45 6.08
C VAL A 248 -8.93 0.56 5.69
N PRO A 249 -9.01 1.82 6.13
CA PRO A 249 -7.96 2.79 5.84
C PRO A 249 -6.75 2.59 6.74
N ALA A 250 -5.55 2.69 6.16
CA ALA A 250 -4.27 2.67 6.86
C ALA A 250 -3.55 4.01 6.67
N LEU A 251 -3.20 4.64 7.79
CA LEU A 251 -2.48 5.90 7.81
C LEU A 251 -1.01 5.64 8.13
N TYR A 252 -0.13 6.06 7.25
CA TYR A 252 1.30 6.01 7.50
C TYR A 252 1.69 7.09 8.53
N ILE A 253 2.62 6.77 9.43
CA ILE A 253 2.99 7.69 10.51
C ILE A 253 3.46 9.05 9.99
N HIS A 254 4.23 9.08 8.90
CA HIS A 254 4.68 10.33 8.28
C HIS A 254 3.53 11.14 7.67
N SER A 255 2.48 10.47 7.18
CA SER A 255 1.27 11.17 6.72
C SER A 255 0.49 11.80 7.86
N LEU A 256 0.46 11.19 9.06
CA LEU A 256 -0.21 11.78 10.21
C LEU A 256 0.37 13.14 10.61
N PHE A 257 1.64 13.38 10.31
CA PHE A 257 2.33 14.63 10.64
C PHE A 257 2.68 15.47 9.41
N GLY A 258 2.32 15.03 8.20
CA GLY A 258 2.65 15.73 6.96
C GLY A 258 4.15 16.01 6.84
N THR A 259 4.98 15.01 7.17
CA THR A 259 6.44 15.17 7.10
C THR A 259 6.89 15.31 5.67
N LYS A 260 7.91 16.16 5.46
CA LYS A 260 8.54 16.37 4.17
C LYS A 260 9.60 15.31 3.86
N ASN A 261 10.13 15.34 2.64
CA ASN A 261 11.29 14.55 2.25
C ASN A 261 12.48 14.80 3.17
N ASP A 262 13.14 13.73 3.60
CA ASP A 262 14.38 13.79 4.37
C ASP A 262 15.58 13.68 3.41
N HIS A 263 15.93 14.79 2.78
CA HIS A 263 17.06 14.85 1.84
C HIS A 263 18.39 14.61 2.55
N GLU A 264 18.54 15.06 3.80
CA GLU A 264 19.76 14.84 4.59
C GLU A 264 20.00 13.34 4.81
N LEU A 265 18.94 12.60 5.20
CA LEU A 265 19.04 11.15 5.38
C LEU A 265 19.30 10.44 4.05
N PHE A 266 18.72 10.93 2.96
CA PHE A 266 18.98 10.39 1.62
C PHE A 266 20.44 10.56 1.22
N GLU A 267 21.01 11.76 1.36
CA GLU A 267 22.42 12.04 1.06
C GLU A 267 23.37 11.15 1.89
N LYS A 268 23.03 10.96 3.16
CA LYS A 268 23.82 10.13 4.08
C LYS A 268 23.79 8.63 3.76
N THR A 269 22.66 8.11 3.26
CA THR A 269 22.47 6.66 3.07
C THR A 269 22.58 6.23 1.62
N GLY A 270 22.38 7.13 0.66
CA GLY A 270 22.25 6.82 -0.77
C GLY A 270 21.01 5.98 -1.11
N GLN A 271 20.07 5.80 -0.17
CA GLN A 271 18.89 4.96 -0.36
C GLN A 271 17.66 5.83 -0.64
N ASN A 272 17.01 5.63 -1.80
CA ASN A 272 15.83 6.41 -2.18
C ASN A 272 14.72 6.40 -1.12
N ARG A 273 14.46 5.25 -0.48
CA ARG A 273 13.46 5.12 0.59
C ARG A 273 13.74 5.96 1.83
N SER A 274 14.96 6.45 2.01
CA SER A 274 15.31 7.36 3.11
C SER A 274 14.53 8.66 3.04
N LEU A 275 14.13 9.11 1.84
CA LEU A 275 13.33 10.33 1.65
C LEU A 275 12.03 10.31 2.46
N ASN A 276 11.34 9.17 2.48
CA ASN A 276 10.05 9.03 3.15
C ASN A 276 10.10 8.23 4.47
N ARG A 277 11.30 8.09 5.06
CA ARG A 277 11.56 7.36 6.33
C ARG A 277 12.30 8.21 7.36
N GLY A 278 12.18 9.51 7.29
CA GLY A 278 12.81 10.41 8.25
C GLY A 278 12.45 10.06 9.70
N LYS A 279 13.35 10.34 10.65
CA LYS A 279 13.10 10.06 12.06
C LYS A 279 12.29 11.18 12.69
N ILE A 280 11.17 10.84 13.33
CA ILE A 280 10.36 11.78 14.12
C ILE A 280 10.74 11.60 15.59
N LYS A 281 11.19 12.66 16.25
CA LYS A 281 11.49 12.62 17.68
C LYS A 281 10.19 12.65 18.48
N TYR A 282 10.12 11.85 19.53
CA TYR A 282 8.94 11.75 20.39
C TYR A 282 8.58 13.10 21.04
N GLU A 283 9.59 13.89 21.41
CA GLU A 283 9.45 15.22 21.98
C GLU A 283 8.74 16.19 21.02
N ASP A 284 9.05 16.12 19.73
CA ASP A 284 8.43 16.97 18.70
C ASP A 284 6.93 16.66 18.54
N ILE A 285 6.53 15.41 18.73
CA ILE A 285 5.11 14.99 18.71
C ILE A 285 4.39 15.48 19.97
N LYS A 286 5.04 15.41 21.12
CA LYS A 286 4.45 15.73 22.42
C LYS A 286 4.18 17.23 22.60
N LEU A 287 4.92 18.06 21.90
CA LEU A 287 4.83 19.52 21.93
C LEU A 287 4.14 20.10 20.70
N LEU A 288 3.09 19.46 20.20
CA LEU A 288 2.36 19.92 19.02
C LEU A 288 1.82 21.34 19.23
N ASP A 289 2.47 22.30 18.58
CA ASP A 289 2.07 23.68 18.52
C ASP A 289 0.97 23.86 17.46
N GLU A 290 -0.18 24.40 17.83
CA GLU A 290 -1.33 24.56 16.93
C GLU A 290 -1.07 25.48 15.74
N THR A 291 -0.03 26.29 15.79
CA THR A 291 0.38 27.15 14.67
C THR A 291 1.11 26.37 13.59
N LYS A 292 1.73 25.23 13.92
CA LYS A 292 2.51 24.43 13.00
C LYS A 292 1.62 23.63 12.03
N LEU A 293 2.10 23.53 10.80
CA LEU A 293 1.44 22.73 9.74
C LEU A 293 1.18 21.29 10.16
N GLN A 294 2.15 20.64 10.79
CA GLN A 294 2.06 19.27 11.26
C GLN A 294 0.90 19.07 12.24
N THR A 295 0.72 20.00 13.17
CA THR A 295 -0.38 19.98 14.14
C THR A 295 -1.74 20.16 13.45
N LYS A 296 -1.83 21.08 12.49
CA LYS A 296 -3.04 21.30 11.69
C LYS A 296 -3.43 20.04 10.91
N ILE A 297 -2.46 19.37 10.27
CA ILE A 297 -2.67 18.11 9.56
C ILE A 297 -3.14 17.03 10.52
N PHE A 298 -2.42 16.81 11.63
CA PHE A 298 -2.78 15.79 12.61
C PHE A 298 -4.19 15.98 13.16
N ASN A 299 -4.55 17.19 13.57
CA ASN A 299 -5.87 17.50 14.10
C ASN A 299 -6.98 17.29 13.05
N LYS A 300 -6.71 17.65 11.79
CA LYS A 300 -7.66 17.44 10.69
C LYS A 300 -7.88 15.95 10.41
N LEU A 301 -6.81 15.18 10.30
CA LEU A 301 -6.87 13.71 10.07
C LEU A 301 -7.52 12.99 11.25
N LYS A 302 -7.20 13.38 12.49
CA LYS A 302 -7.85 12.87 13.70
C LYS A 302 -9.37 13.13 13.65
N THR A 303 -9.78 14.33 13.27
CA THR A 303 -11.20 14.69 13.13
C THR A 303 -11.89 13.85 12.08
N LEU A 304 -11.32 13.73 10.88
CA LEU A 304 -11.86 12.92 9.78
C LEU A 304 -11.98 11.44 10.17
N SER A 305 -10.96 10.89 10.81
CA SER A 305 -10.96 9.51 11.31
C SER A 305 -12.06 9.27 12.36
N ASN A 306 -12.26 10.22 13.26
CA ASN A 306 -13.32 10.16 14.27
C ASN A 306 -14.72 10.27 13.63
N ILE A 307 -14.89 11.11 12.62
CA ILE A 307 -16.16 11.19 11.85
C ILE A 307 -16.43 9.82 11.22
N ARG A 308 -15.46 9.28 10.46
CA ARG A 308 -15.60 7.96 9.81
C ARG A 308 -16.00 6.88 10.81
N LYS A 309 -15.28 6.79 11.94
CA LYS A 309 -15.48 5.74 12.97
C LYS A 309 -16.90 5.71 13.53
N ARG A 310 -17.60 6.86 13.53
CA ARG A 310 -18.95 6.99 14.07
C ARG A 310 -20.06 6.66 13.07
N GLN A 311 -19.73 6.50 11.78
CA GLN A 311 -20.71 6.29 10.72
C GLN A 311 -20.75 4.82 10.29
N ARG A 312 -21.94 4.20 10.40
CA ARG A 312 -22.15 2.80 9.98
C ARG A 312 -22.00 2.59 8.47
N ALA A 313 -22.27 3.62 7.68
CA ALA A 313 -22.04 3.60 6.23
C ALA A 313 -20.58 3.43 5.84
N PHE A 314 -19.63 3.69 6.73
CA PHE A 314 -18.20 3.45 6.51
C PHE A 314 -17.70 2.11 7.08
N HIS A 315 -18.59 1.19 7.46
CA HIS A 315 -18.16 -0.19 7.75
C HIS A 315 -17.36 -0.75 6.56
N PRO A 316 -16.27 -1.49 6.77
CA PRO A 316 -15.42 -2.00 5.68
C PRO A 316 -16.15 -2.73 4.56
N ASN A 317 -17.19 -3.51 4.89
CA ASN A 317 -18.02 -4.22 3.92
C ASN A 317 -19.35 -3.50 3.57
N ALA A 318 -19.53 -2.24 3.99
CA ALA A 318 -20.69 -1.45 3.57
C ALA A 318 -20.60 -1.15 2.06
N VAL A 319 -21.77 -1.11 1.43
CA VAL A 319 -21.84 -0.95 -0.03
C VAL A 319 -21.26 0.39 -0.47
N GLN A 320 -20.53 0.38 -1.57
CA GLN A 320 -20.00 1.56 -2.24
C GLN A 320 -20.52 1.61 -3.68
N PHE A 321 -20.96 2.79 -4.08
CA PHE A 321 -21.26 3.12 -5.47
C PHE A 321 -20.40 4.32 -5.88
N THR A 322 -19.74 4.21 -7.01
CA THR A 322 -19.02 5.33 -7.63
C THR A 322 -20.05 6.22 -8.34
N LEU A 323 -19.94 7.52 -8.13
CA LEU A 323 -20.84 8.53 -8.72
C LEU A 323 -20.15 9.15 -9.94
N HIS A 324 -20.90 9.30 -11.04
CA HIS A 324 -20.42 9.97 -12.24
C HIS A 324 -20.77 11.46 -12.19
N LEU A 325 -19.82 12.27 -11.73
CA LEU A 325 -20.01 13.72 -11.49
C LEU A 325 -19.22 14.60 -12.47
N GLY A 326 -18.69 14.00 -13.54
CA GLY A 326 -17.76 14.66 -14.47
C GLY A 326 -16.32 14.62 -13.96
N LYS A 327 -15.39 15.11 -14.78
CA LYS A 327 -13.95 14.91 -14.57
C LYS A 327 -13.38 15.60 -13.32
N ASN A 328 -13.98 16.70 -12.90
CA ASN A 328 -13.43 17.54 -11.83
C ASN A 328 -13.84 17.10 -10.43
N LEU A 329 -14.88 16.27 -10.32
CA LEU A 329 -15.44 15.85 -9.06
C LEU A 329 -15.37 14.34 -8.91
N TYR A 330 -14.75 13.86 -7.84
CA TYR A 330 -14.83 12.46 -7.47
C TYR A 330 -15.90 12.25 -6.40
N GLY A 331 -16.78 11.27 -6.61
CA GLY A 331 -17.84 10.98 -5.67
C GLY A 331 -18.06 9.50 -5.41
N VAL A 332 -18.35 9.17 -4.15
CA VAL A 332 -18.85 7.85 -3.76
C VAL A 332 -20.08 7.98 -2.88
N TRP A 333 -21.02 7.08 -3.10
CA TRP A 333 -22.14 6.85 -2.20
C TRP A 333 -21.87 5.60 -1.37
N ARG A 334 -21.86 5.76 -0.05
CA ARG A 334 -21.70 4.68 0.91
C ARG A 334 -23.04 4.42 1.60
N GLN A 335 -23.42 3.14 1.69
CA GLN A 335 -24.65 2.73 2.36
C GLN A 335 -24.36 1.66 3.39
N SER A 336 -24.83 1.84 4.64
CA SER A 336 -24.63 0.88 5.73
C SER A 336 -25.25 -0.49 5.40
N LEU A 337 -24.74 -1.55 6.03
CA LEU A 337 -25.20 -2.94 5.82
C LEU A 337 -26.70 -3.09 6.09
N ASP A 338 -27.25 -2.37 7.06
CA ASP A 338 -28.68 -2.33 7.41
C ASP A 338 -29.50 -1.36 6.54
N LYS A 339 -28.86 -0.71 5.56
CA LYS A 339 -29.44 0.30 4.63
C LYS A 339 -30.08 1.52 5.29
N LYS A 340 -29.86 1.72 6.61
CA LYS A 340 -30.47 2.83 7.36
C LYS A 340 -29.67 4.14 7.33
N GLN A 341 -28.44 4.09 6.80
CA GLN A 341 -27.60 5.27 6.64
C GLN A 341 -26.99 5.30 5.24
N SER A 342 -27.11 6.43 4.58
CA SER A 342 -26.46 6.74 3.31
C SER A 342 -25.63 8.00 3.46
N ILE A 343 -24.40 7.97 2.92
CA ILE A 343 -23.46 9.09 2.95
C ILE A 343 -22.93 9.29 1.53
N PHE A 344 -23.04 10.51 1.02
CA PHE A 344 -22.43 10.95 -0.21
C PHE A 344 -21.14 11.69 0.12
N CYS A 345 -20.02 11.20 -0.39
CA CYS A 345 -18.71 11.83 -0.26
C CYS A 345 -18.34 12.39 -1.63
N ILE A 346 -18.23 13.71 -1.73
CA ILE A 346 -17.88 14.39 -2.97
C ILE A 346 -16.63 15.23 -2.73
N SER A 347 -15.64 15.08 -3.59
CA SER A 347 -14.37 15.79 -3.54
C SER A 347 -14.14 16.53 -4.86
N ASN A 348 -13.85 17.82 -4.77
CA ASN A 348 -13.37 18.59 -5.91
C ASN A 348 -11.86 18.36 -6.07
N LEU A 349 -11.43 17.95 -7.26
CA LEU A 349 -10.02 17.68 -7.58
C LEU A 349 -9.33 18.84 -8.28
N THR A 350 -10.06 19.93 -8.55
CA THR A 350 -9.51 21.13 -9.18
C THR A 350 -9.23 22.23 -8.16
N ASP A 351 -8.42 23.19 -8.59
CA ASP A 351 -8.09 24.40 -7.82
C ASP A 351 -9.29 25.33 -7.68
#